data_95a2bd5dab077b3c28d029eae001b27d
#
_entry.id   95a2bd5dab077b3c28d029eae001b27d
#
_cell.length_a   1.000
_cell.length_b   1.000
_cell.length_c   1.000
_cell.angle_alpha   90.00
_cell.angle_beta   90.00
_cell.angle_gamma   90.00
#
_symmetry.space_group_name_H-M   'P 1'
#
loop_
_entity.id
_entity.type
_entity.pdbx_description
1 polymer ?
#
loop_
_entity_poly.entity_id
_entity_poly.type
_entity_poly.pdbx_seq_one_letter_code
_entity_poly.pdbx_strand_id
1 'polypeptide(L)'
;MEQFSNADNQQASLCELSWLGGIVDGEGCITVSKRVGNRTASPIVTIVNTERKLLDKVQQLFQKYGIAYYVRVHKQLNQAECKRPLKQKVEFVIAGHKRVPRFLDLICPYLISKQPQAQLLLHFCAVRKDRVHQAFLQIDKEICSKLWVLNGRGTKW
;
A
#
# COMPACT_ATOMS: atom_id res chain seq x y z
N MET A 1 6.67 26.54 27.19
CA MET A 1 5.92 25.54 26.39
C MET A 1 5.05 26.31 25.41
N GLU A 2 5.48 26.42 24.17
CA GLU A 2 4.66 27.03 23.12
C GLU A 2 3.50 26.08 22.78
N GLN A 3 2.27 26.53 23.01
CA GLN A 3 1.07 25.84 22.55
C GLN A 3 0.99 26.08 21.04
N PHE A 4 1.38 25.09 20.25
CA PHE A 4 1.11 25.11 18.81
C PHE A 4 -0.39 25.22 18.58
N SER A 5 -0.79 26.14 17.72
CA SER A 5 -2.19 26.37 17.40
C SER A 5 -2.81 25.15 16.69
N ASN A 6 -4.14 24.99 16.74
CA ASN A 6 -4.83 23.93 15.99
C ASN A 6 -4.54 23.99 14.49
N ALA A 7 -4.29 25.20 13.94
CA ALA A 7 -3.91 25.41 12.55
C ALA A 7 -2.53 24.81 12.23
N ASP A 8 -1.54 24.98 13.11
CA ASP A 8 -0.19 24.44 12.93
C ASP A 8 -0.21 22.90 12.94
N ASN A 9 -1.02 22.31 13.81
CA ASN A 9 -1.20 20.86 13.87
C ASN A 9 -1.89 20.29 12.61
N GLN A 10 -2.88 21.02 12.06
CA GLN A 10 -3.53 20.64 10.81
C GLN A 10 -2.56 20.71 9.63
N GLN A 11 -1.80 21.81 9.52
CA GLN A 11 -0.80 21.98 8.47
C GLN A 11 0.29 20.91 8.53
N ALA A 12 0.79 20.58 9.73
CA ALA A 12 1.76 19.49 9.91
C ALA A 12 1.20 18.13 9.46
N SER A 13 -0.07 17.84 9.78
CA SER A 13 -0.74 16.61 9.35
C SER A 13 -0.92 16.52 7.84
N LEU A 14 -1.27 17.64 7.17
CA LEU A 14 -1.37 17.70 5.72
C LEU A 14 -0.02 17.44 5.03
N CYS A 15 1.07 18.04 5.52
CA CYS A 15 2.41 17.82 5.01
C CYS A 15 2.85 16.34 5.16
N GLU A 16 2.57 15.72 6.29
CA GLU A 16 2.92 14.32 6.54
C GLU A 16 2.14 13.36 5.64
N LEU A 17 0.83 13.58 5.46
CA LEU A 17 0.01 12.73 4.58
C LEU A 17 0.36 12.93 3.12
N SER A 18 0.67 14.16 2.69
CA SER A 18 1.16 14.46 1.34
C SER A 18 2.50 13.77 1.08
N TRP A 19 3.42 13.81 2.05
CA TRP A 19 4.70 13.10 1.96
C TRP A 19 4.49 11.58 1.85
N LEU A 20 3.60 11.02 2.68
CA LEU A 20 3.29 9.58 2.64
C LEU A 20 2.64 9.17 1.31
N GLY A 21 1.74 10.00 0.76
CA GLY A 21 1.17 9.82 -0.57
C GLY A 21 2.25 9.78 -1.65
N GLY A 22 3.20 10.73 -1.63
CA GLY A 22 4.34 10.74 -2.54
C GLY A 22 5.24 9.51 -2.43
N ILE A 23 5.47 9.00 -1.21
CA ILE A 23 6.20 7.73 -1.01
C ILE A 23 5.43 6.55 -1.62
N VAL A 24 4.11 6.49 -1.45
CA VAL A 24 3.30 5.44 -2.08
C VAL A 24 3.31 5.56 -3.59
N ASP A 25 3.29 6.76 -4.14
CA ASP A 25 3.42 6.99 -5.59
C ASP A 25 4.77 6.53 -6.15
N GLY A 26 5.87 6.76 -5.43
CA GLY A 26 7.21 6.35 -5.86
C GLY A 26 7.51 4.88 -5.58
N GLU A 27 7.38 4.45 -4.34
CA GLU A 27 7.89 3.18 -3.83
C GLU A 27 6.78 2.16 -3.51
N GLY A 28 5.52 2.57 -3.56
CA GLY A 28 4.39 1.72 -3.20
C GLY A 28 3.87 0.85 -4.33
N CYS A 29 3.15 -0.19 -3.97
CA CYS A 29 2.35 -0.99 -4.89
C CYS A 29 0.94 -1.14 -4.31
N ILE A 30 -0.07 -0.74 -5.08
CA ILE A 30 -1.50 -0.85 -4.76
C ILE A 30 -2.08 -1.96 -5.63
N THR A 31 -2.47 -3.09 -5.03
CA THR A 31 -2.88 -4.26 -5.80
C THR A 31 -3.79 -5.20 -5.00
N VAL A 32 -4.20 -6.28 -5.65
CA VAL A 32 -4.87 -7.43 -5.02
C VAL A 32 -3.91 -8.60 -5.04
N SER A 33 -3.69 -9.24 -3.89
CA SER A 33 -2.86 -10.45 -3.82
C SER A 33 -3.73 -11.68 -3.98
N LYS A 34 -3.36 -12.55 -4.93
CA LYS A 34 -3.97 -13.87 -5.12
C LYS A 34 -3.05 -14.93 -4.52
N ARG A 35 -3.54 -15.71 -3.59
CA ARG A 35 -2.80 -16.88 -3.10
C ARG A 35 -3.06 -18.07 -4.00
N VAL A 36 -2.01 -18.79 -4.36
CA VAL A 36 -2.12 -20.05 -5.13
C VAL A 36 -3.03 -21.00 -4.34
N GLY A 37 -4.04 -21.57 -5.02
CA GLY A 37 -5.03 -22.47 -4.41
C GLY A 37 -6.21 -21.77 -3.73
N ASN A 38 -6.18 -20.47 -3.48
CA ASN A 38 -7.30 -19.72 -2.89
C ASN A 38 -8.22 -19.15 -3.97
N ARG A 39 -9.53 -19.36 -3.79
CA ARG A 39 -10.58 -18.75 -4.62
C ARG A 39 -10.80 -17.26 -4.30
N THR A 40 -10.13 -16.74 -3.27
CA THR A 40 -10.25 -15.36 -2.80
C THR A 40 -8.91 -14.64 -2.88
N ALA A 41 -8.96 -13.34 -3.10
CA ALA A 41 -7.80 -12.47 -3.06
C ALA A 41 -8.01 -11.34 -2.05
N SER A 42 -6.93 -10.84 -1.49
CA SER A 42 -6.95 -9.76 -0.50
C SER A 42 -6.43 -8.46 -1.09
N PRO A 43 -7.07 -7.33 -0.83
CA PRO A 43 -6.50 -6.03 -1.14
C PRO A 43 -5.22 -5.83 -0.33
N ILE A 44 -4.21 -5.24 -0.98
CA ILE A 44 -2.89 -5.05 -0.39
C ILE A 44 -2.26 -3.75 -0.90
N VAL A 45 -1.64 -3.02 0.01
CA VAL A 45 -0.74 -1.93 -0.30
C VAL A 45 0.61 -2.24 0.33
N THR A 46 1.68 -2.13 -0.45
CA THR A 46 3.03 -2.36 0.05
C THR A 46 3.92 -1.16 -0.22
N ILE A 47 4.88 -0.91 0.65
CA ILE A 47 5.97 0.05 0.46
C ILE A 47 7.27 -0.71 0.66
N VAL A 48 8.13 -0.73 -0.37
CA VAL A 48 9.40 -1.47 -0.35
C VAL A 48 10.54 -0.48 -0.51
N ASN A 49 11.49 -0.49 0.43
CA ASN A 49 12.68 0.32 0.30
C ASN A 49 13.88 -0.35 0.99
N THR A 50 15.09 0.18 0.73
CA THR A 50 16.35 -0.20 1.38
C THR A 50 16.91 0.91 2.25
N GLU A 51 16.36 2.14 2.15
CA GLU A 51 16.83 3.30 2.91
C GLU A 51 16.17 3.34 4.28
N ARG A 52 16.97 3.13 5.32
CA ARG A 52 16.48 2.98 6.70
C ARG A 52 15.75 4.22 7.21
N LYS A 53 16.30 5.40 6.97
CA LYS A 53 15.70 6.67 7.45
C LYS A 53 14.31 6.91 6.88
N LEU A 54 14.11 6.56 5.59
CA LEU A 54 12.80 6.63 4.94
C LEU A 54 11.82 5.66 5.61
N LEU A 55 12.25 4.40 5.81
CA LEU A 55 11.42 3.36 6.44
C LEU A 55 11.04 3.73 7.87
N ASP A 56 11.97 4.29 8.65
CA ASP A 56 11.72 4.74 10.02
C ASP A 56 10.67 5.87 10.04
N LYS A 57 10.73 6.81 9.10
CA LYS A 57 9.71 7.87 8.97
C LYS A 57 8.35 7.32 8.58
N VAL A 58 8.28 6.38 7.64
CA VAL A 58 7.02 5.69 7.28
C VAL A 58 6.43 4.99 8.51
N GLN A 59 7.26 4.28 9.27
CA GLN A 59 6.83 3.59 10.49
C GLN A 59 6.28 4.55 11.55
N GLN A 60 6.94 5.68 11.78
CA GLN A 60 6.46 6.73 12.69
C GLN A 60 5.07 7.25 12.27
N LEU A 61 4.86 7.50 10.98
CA LEU A 61 3.57 7.97 10.48
C LEU A 61 2.50 6.88 10.60
N PHE A 62 2.82 5.61 10.34
CA PHE A 62 1.89 4.52 10.53
C PHE A 62 1.44 4.42 11.99
N GLN A 63 2.36 4.57 12.94
CA GLN A 63 2.04 4.61 14.37
C GLN A 63 1.17 5.82 14.71
N LYS A 64 1.55 7.02 14.25
CA LYS A 64 0.81 8.28 14.50
C LYS A 64 -0.63 8.21 14.02
N TYR A 65 -0.87 7.67 12.83
CA TYR A 65 -2.20 7.58 12.22
C TYR A 65 -2.93 6.27 12.51
N GLY A 66 -2.39 5.41 13.37
CA GLY A 66 -3.00 4.14 13.75
C GLY A 66 -3.18 3.17 12.58
N ILE A 67 -2.24 3.17 11.63
CA ILE A 67 -2.25 2.29 10.47
C ILE A 67 -1.65 0.94 10.86
N ALA A 68 -2.45 -0.11 10.79
CA ALA A 68 -2.00 -1.47 11.08
C ALA A 68 -1.30 -2.08 9.85
N TYR A 69 -0.07 -2.52 10.04
CA TYR A 69 0.79 -3.12 9.02
C TYR A 69 1.57 -4.29 9.58
N TYR A 70 2.26 -5.03 8.72
CA TYR A 70 3.31 -5.97 9.10
C TYR A 70 4.54 -5.78 8.20
N VAL A 71 5.68 -6.26 8.68
CA VAL A 71 6.97 -6.09 8.00
C VAL A 71 7.42 -7.41 7.41
N ARG A 72 7.87 -7.40 6.16
CA ARG A 72 8.60 -8.49 5.51
C ARG A 72 10.02 -8.02 5.25
N VAL A 73 10.97 -8.85 5.66
CA VAL A 73 12.37 -8.66 5.32
C VAL A 73 12.71 -9.64 4.23
N HIS A 74 13.08 -9.14 3.05
CA HIS A 74 13.44 -10.00 1.93
C HIS A 74 14.84 -10.57 2.17
N LYS A 75 14.97 -11.92 2.07
CA LYS A 75 16.28 -12.57 2.11
C LYS A 75 17.14 -12.06 0.95
N GLN A 76 18.38 -11.71 1.24
CA GLN A 76 19.35 -11.39 0.20
C GLN A 76 19.61 -12.68 -0.59
N LEU A 77 19.38 -12.63 -1.90
CA LEU A 77 19.86 -13.68 -2.81
C LEU A 77 21.38 -13.67 -2.78
N ASN A 78 22.00 -14.87 -2.86
CA ASN A 78 23.42 -15.15 -2.71
C ASN A 78 24.33 -14.01 -3.17
N GLN A 79 25.10 -13.46 -2.23
CA GLN A 79 26.07 -12.37 -2.47
C GLN A 79 27.24 -12.80 -3.37
N ALA A 80 27.40 -14.10 -3.66
CA ALA A 80 28.55 -14.63 -4.40
C ALA A 80 28.69 -14.12 -5.84
N GLU A 81 27.63 -13.58 -6.43
CA GLU A 81 27.63 -13.09 -7.83
C GLU A 81 27.58 -11.56 -7.96
N CYS A 82 27.39 -10.82 -6.85
CA CYS A 82 27.28 -9.36 -6.87
C CYS A 82 28.57 -8.68 -6.43
N LYS A 83 29.16 -7.86 -7.34
CA LYS A 83 30.36 -7.04 -7.05
C LYS A 83 30.14 -5.95 -5.98
N ARG A 84 28.91 -5.74 -5.49
CA ARG A 84 28.56 -4.77 -4.43
C ARG A 84 27.65 -5.41 -3.39
N PRO A 85 27.83 -5.08 -2.09
CA PRO A 85 26.91 -5.58 -1.07
C PRO A 85 25.49 -5.07 -1.35
N LEU A 86 24.54 -6.00 -1.52
CA LEU A 86 23.13 -5.66 -1.71
C LEU A 86 22.55 -5.15 -0.39
N LYS A 87 21.90 -3.99 -0.43
CA LYS A 87 21.13 -3.51 0.72
C LYS A 87 19.92 -4.39 0.96
N GLN A 88 19.64 -4.69 2.22
CA GLN A 88 18.48 -5.49 2.61
C GLN A 88 17.18 -4.73 2.30
N LYS A 89 16.30 -5.35 1.51
CA LYS A 89 14.96 -4.80 1.22
C LYS A 89 14.02 -5.08 2.39
N VAL A 90 13.34 -4.04 2.83
CA VAL A 90 12.28 -4.12 3.84
C VAL A 90 10.98 -3.68 3.18
N GLU A 91 9.93 -4.45 3.40
CA GLU A 91 8.60 -4.23 2.86
C GLU A 91 7.61 -4.02 4.01
N PHE A 92 6.95 -2.87 4.05
CA PHE A 92 5.77 -2.65 4.87
C PHE A 92 4.53 -3.07 4.10
N VAL A 93 3.68 -3.84 4.75
CA VAL A 93 2.51 -4.45 4.12
C VAL A 93 1.25 -4.10 4.89
N ILE A 94 0.32 -3.43 4.23
CA ILE A 94 -1.04 -3.17 4.69
C ILE A 94 -1.95 -4.10 3.89
N ALA A 95 -2.67 -5.00 4.56
CA ALA A 95 -3.49 -6.00 3.88
C ALA A 95 -4.86 -6.17 4.55
N GLY A 96 -5.86 -6.48 3.74
CA GLY A 96 -7.21 -6.82 4.17
C GLY A 96 -8.25 -5.72 3.94
N HIS A 97 -9.51 -6.17 3.86
CA HIS A 97 -10.66 -5.37 3.45
C HIS A 97 -11.07 -4.26 4.43
N LYS A 98 -10.51 -4.22 5.64
CA LYS A 98 -10.75 -3.14 6.62
C LYS A 98 -9.57 -2.16 6.70
N ARG A 99 -8.34 -2.67 6.62
CA ARG A 99 -7.12 -1.88 6.81
C ARG A 99 -6.76 -1.06 5.57
N VAL A 100 -6.87 -1.69 4.40
CA VAL A 100 -6.52 -1.05 3.13
C VAL A 100 -7.41 0.16 2.83
N PRO A 101 -8.76 0.08 2.89
CA PRO A 101 -9.59 1.28 2.70
C PRO A 101 -9.25 2.40 3.67
N ARG A 102 -9.12 2.10 4.96
CA ARG A 102 -8.76 3.10 5.97
C ARG A 102 -7.45 3.82 5.65
N PHE A 103 -6.45 3.10 5.16
CA PHE A 103 -5.19 3.70 4.74
C PHE A 103 -5.33 4.53 3.46
N LEU A 104 -6.00 3.98 2.45
CA LEU A 104 -6.19 4.66 1.18
C LEU A 104 -7.04 5.93 1.32
N ASP A 105 -8.07 5.94 2.17
CA ASP A 105 -8.89 7.13 2.45
C ASP A 105 -8.04 8.30 2.99
N LEU A 106 -6.99 8.01 3.76
CA LEU A 106 -6.08 9.02 4.28
C LEU A 106 -5.17 9.62 3.21
N ILE A 107 -4.67 8.81 2.26
CA ILE A 107 -3.63 9.23 1.32
C ILE A 107 -4.14 9.49 -0.11
N CYS A 108 -5.32 8.99 -0.48
CA CYS A 108 -5.86 9.10 -1.84
C CYS A 108 -5.91 10.55 -2.37
N PRO A 109 -6.22 11.58 -1.57
CA PRO A 109 -6.18 12.97 -2.02
C PRO A 109 -4.78 13.45 -2.45
N TYR A 110 -3.73 12.77 -2.01
CA TYR A 110 -2.33 13.14 -2.24
C TYR A 110 -1.61 12.25 -3.26
N LEU A 111 -2.30 11.23 -3.78
CA LEU A 111 -1.76 10.38 -4.85
C LEU A 111 -1.93 11.09 -6.20
N ILE A 112 -0.90 10.97 -7.04
CA ILE A 112 -0.89 11.51 -8.40
C ILE A 112 -0.92 10.35 -9.40
N SER A 113 0.12 9.55 -9.43
CA SER A 113 0.29 8.48 -10.42
C SER A 113 -0.51 7.22 -10.08
N LYS A 114 -0.67 6.91 -8.81
CA LYS A 114 -1.38 5.70 -8.34
C LYS A 114 -2.81 5.96 -7.85
N GLN A 115 -3.34 7.17 -8.06
CA GLN A 115 -4.72 7.49 -7.71
C GLN A 115 -5.75 6.56 -8.39
N PRO A 116 -5.63 6.24 -9.70
CA PRO A 116 -6.55 5.29 -10.33
C PRO A 116 -6.54 3.90 -9.69
N GLN A 117 -5.35 3.39 -9.30
CA GLN A 117 -5.22 2.11 -8.61
C GLN A 117 -5.87 2.16 -7.22
N ALA A 118 -5.68 3.25 -6.48
CA ALA A 118 -6.28 3.46 -5.16
C ALA A 118 -7.81 3.46 -5.25
N GLN A 119 -8.38 4.20 -6.19
CA GLN A 119 -9.84 4.26 -6.41
C GLN A 119 -10.42 2.90 -6.79
N LEU A 120 -9.76 2.16 -7.69
CA LEU A 120 -10.17 0.80 -8.05
C LEU A 120 -10.11 -0.16 -6.87
N LEU A 121 -9.07 -0.06 -6.03
CA LEU A 121 -8.93 -0.93 -4.87
C LEU A 121 -9.97 -0.60 -3.78
N LEU A 122 -10.29 0.68 -3.59
CA LEU A 122 -11.40 1.11 -2.72
C LEU A 122 -12.74 0.56 -3.24
N HIS A 123 -13.00 0.66 -4.55
CA HIS A 123 -14.20 0.09 -5.16
C HIS A 123 -14.25 -1.44 -4.98
N PHE A 124 -13.14 -2.15 -5.19
CA PHE A 124 -13.05 -3.59 -4.92
C PHE A 124 -13.43 -3.93 -3.47
N CYS A 125 -12.91 -3.17 -2.51
CA CYS A 125 -13.22 -3.38 -1.09
C CYS A 125 -14.71 -3.12 -0.79
N ALA A 126 -15.30 -2.09 -1.37
CA ALA A 126 -16.71 -1.74 -1.19
C ALA A 126 -17.64 -2.82 -1.77
N VAL A 127 -17.39 -3.26 -3.00
CA VAL A 127 -18.18 -4.33 -3.66
C VAL A 127 -18.10 -5.65 -2.89
N ARG A 128 -16.99 -5.92 -2.21
CA ARG A 128 -16.79 -7.17 -1.45
C ARG A 128 -17.07 -7.09 0.04
N LYS A 129 -17.54 -5.95 0.55
CA LYS A 129 -17.70 -5.71 1.99
C LYS A 129 -18.41 -6.86 2.72
N ASP A 130 -19.52 -7.34 2.17
CA ASP A 130 -20.36 -8.36 2.81
C ASP A 130 -20.08 -9.80 2.30
N ARG A 131 -19.11 -9.97 1.40
CA ARG A 131 -18.77 -11.26 0.77
C ARG A 131 -17.27 -11.53 0.65
N VAL A 132 -16.51 -11.05 1.61
CA VAL A 132 -15.02 -11.13 1.62
C VAL A 132 -14.51 -12.57 1.47
N HIS A 133 -15.22 -13.56 2.06
CA HIS A 133 -14.85 -14.97 2.03
C HIS A 133 -15.51 -15.76 0.89
N GLN A 134 -16.36 -15.13 0.08
CA GLN A 134 -17.02 -15.77 -1.04
C GLN A 134 -16.13 -15.80 -2.29
N ALA A 135 -16.44 -16.72 -3.20
CA ALA A 135 -15.79 -16.80 -4.50
C ALA A 135 -15.94 -15.49 -5.29
N PHE A 136 -15.05 -15.26 -6.23
CA PHE A 136 -15.09 -14.10 -7.10
C PHE A 136 -16.27 -14.16 -8.05
N LEU A 137 -16.99 -13.05 -8.11
CA LEU A 137 -17.96 -12.78 -9.18
C LEU A 137 -17.25 -12.14 -10.38
N GLN A 138 -17.97 -12.01 -11.48
CA GLN A 138 -17.43 -11.40 -12.71
C GLN A 138 -16.90 -9.98 -12.46
N ILE A 139 -17.63 -9.16 -11.71
CA ILE A 139 -17.21 -7.79 -11.35
C ILE A 139 -15.88 -7.76 -10.60
N ASP A 140 -15.62 -8.72 -9.70
CA ASP A 140 -14.35 -8.79 -8.97
C ASP A 140 -13.19 -9.05 -9.94
N LYS A 141 -13.39 -9.95 -10.91
CA LYS A 141 -12.38 -10.27 -11.93
C LYS A 141 -12.09 -9.08 -12.82
N GLU A 142 -13.11 -8.32 -13.21
CA GLU A 142 -12.97 -7.12 -14.04
C GLU A 142 -12.17 -6.04 -13.32
N ILE A 143 -12.48 -5.78 -12.04
CA ILE A 143 -11.73 -4.81 -11.22
C ILE A 143 -10.28 -5.26 -11.08
N CYS A 144 -10.03 -6.52 -10.77
CA CYS A 144 -8.69 -7.07 -10.63
C CYS A 144 -7.89 -7.00 -11.94
N SER A 145 -8.52 -7.28 -13.08
CA SER A 145 -7.88 -7.18 -14.40
C SER A 145 -7.49 -5.75 -14.72
N LYS A 146 -8.37 -4.78 -14.48
CA LYS A 146 -8.07 -3.35 -14.65
C LYS A 146 -6.90 -2.91 -13.76
N LEU A 147 -6.90 -3.34 -12.50
CA LEU A 147 -5.82 -3.02 -11.56
C LEU A 147 -4.47 -3.61 -12.01
N TRP A 148 -4.48 -4.80 -12.59
CA TRP A 148 -3.29 -5.44 -13.14
C TRP A 148 -2.73 -4.69 -14.36
N VAL A 149 -3.61 -4.26 -15.26
CA VAL A 149 -3.22 -3.42 -16.40
C VAL A 149 -2.56 -2.14 -15.92
N LEU A 150 -3.16 -1.43 -14.95
CA LEU A 150 -2.59 -0.21 -14.38
C LEU A 150 -1.22 -0.44 -13.70
N ASN A 151 -0.98 -1.64 -13.21
CA ASN A 151 0.31 -2.02 -12.61
C ASN A 151 1.31 -2.60 -13.64
N GLY A 152 1.04 -2.54 -14.94
CA GLY A 152 1.91 -3.04 -16.00
C GLY A 152 2.07 -4.57 -16.04
N ARG A 153 1.12 -5.33 -15.45
CA ARG A 153 1.21 -6.80 -15.33
C ARG A 153 0.43 -7.57 -16.42
N GLY A 154 -0.06 -6.88 -17.45
CA GLY A 154 -0.88 -7.48 -18.50
C GLY A 154 -2.35 -7.66 -18.10
N THR A 155 -3.13 -8.36 -18.94
CA THR A 155 -4.59 -8.46 -18.81
C THR A 155 -5.08 -9.76 -18.19
N LYS A 156 -4.23 -10.77 -18.02
CA LYS A 156 -4.64 -12.08 -17.48
C LYS A 156 -4.61 -12.08 -15.97
N TRP A 157 -5.78 -12.15 -15.39
CA TRP A 157 -6.00 -12.37 -13.97
C TRP A 157 -6.30 -13.85 -13.70
#